data_ac9eabcb214c784d79b80746f02b62e4
#
_entry.id   ac9eabcb214c784d79b80746f02b62e4
#
_cell.length_a   1.000
_cell.length_b   1.000
_cell.length_c   1.000
_cell.angle_alpha   90.00
_cell.angle_beta   90.00
_cell.angle_gamma   90.00
#
_symmetry.space_group_name_H-M   'P 1'
#
loop_
_entity.id
_entity.type
_entity.pdbx_description
1 polymer ?
#
loop_
_entity_poly.entity_id
_entity_poly.type
_entity_poly.pdbx_seq_one_letter_code
_entity_poly.pdbx_strand_id
1 'polypeptide(L)'
;YGLKVWINYRSKIEEAEAIKEQIEKAGGTAAIIKADVSIEEQFVAAIKTIIESDGELAYLVNNAGITKDKLALKMSVEDFTSVIDANLTSAFIGCREFFKQRGKKGFGAVVNISSIVGEMGNPGQANYSASKGGLNAMTKSFAKEAASRNIRYNAITPGFIQTDMTDLLKAEVKADYEKNIPLSRFGNPSEIADAVAFLLSDHSSYITGEILKVNGGLYV
;
A
#
# COMPACT_ATOMS: atom_id res chain seq x y z
N TYR A 1 -7.68 17.08 5.86
CA TYR A 1 -6.23 17.39 5.77
C TYR A 1 -5.90 18.40 4.65
N GLY A 2 -6.86 18.76 3.77
CA GLY A 2 -6.66 19.77 2.73
C GLY A 2 -5.66 19.40 1.62
N LEU A 3 -5.37 18.10 1.47
CA LEU A 3 -4.46 17.60 0.44
C LEU A 3 -5.23 17.29 -0.84
N LYS A 4 -4.61 17.53 -2.01
CA LYS A 4 -5.07 16.99 -3.27
C LYS A 4 -4.60 15.53 -3.40
N VAL A 5 -5.51 14.63 -3.76
CA VAL A 5 -5.24 13.20 -3.90
C VAL A 5 -5.20 12.81 -5.38
N TRP A 6 -4.10 12.21 -5.83
CA TRP A 6 -4.00 11.57 -7.12
C TRP A 6 -4.28 10.08 -6.99
N ILE A 7 -5.31 9.61 -7.69
CA ILE A 7 -5.74 8.21 -7.70
C ILE A 7 -5.17 7.55 -8.94
N ASN A 8 -4.20 6.65 -8.76
CA ASN A 8 -3.69 5.85 -9.87
C ASN A 8 -4.62 4.67 -10.15
N TYR A 9 -4.88 4.43 -11.41
CA TYR A 9 -5.59 3.23 -11.88
C TYR A 9 -4.86 2.61 -13.07
N ARG A 10 -5.01 1.28 -13.25
CA ARG A 10 -4.45 0.56 -14.39
C ARG A 10 -5.45 0.43 -15.54
N SER A 11 -6.65 -0.09 -15.27
CA SER A 11 -7.65 -0.43 -16.28
C SER A 11 -9.07 0.02 -15.95
N LYS A 12 -9.41 0.21 -14.68
CA LYS A 12 -10.79 0.48 -14.22
C LYS A 12 -10.96 1.98 -13.96
N ILE A 13 -11.18 2.72 -15.03
CA ILE A 13 -11.34 4.17 -14.95
C ILE A 13 -12.60 4.55 -14.17
N GLU A 14 -13.69 3.81 -14.33
CA GLU A 14 -14.97 4.11 -13.69
C GLU A 14 -14.87 4.03 -12.16
N GLU A 15 -14.10 3.04 -11.64
CA GLU A 15 -13.85 2.92 -10.20
C GLU A 15 -13.02 4.11 -9.68
N ALA A 16 -12.02 4.55 -10.44
CA ALA A 16 -11.18 5.70 -10.07
C ALA A 16 -11.98 7.01 -10.10
N GLU A 17 -12.84 7.20 -11.09
CA GLU A 17 -13.75 8.35 -11.18
C GLU A 17 -14.75 8.36 -10.05
N ALA A 18 -15.34 7.22 -9.68
CA ALA A 18 -16.26 7.11 -8.56
C ALA A 18 -15.58 7.52 -7.22
N ILE A 19 -14.34 7.10 -6.99
CA ILE A 19 -13.58 7.50 -5.79
C ILE A 19 -13.28 9.01 -5.83
N LYS A 20 -12.88 9.54 -6.99
CA LYS A 20 -12.66 10.98 -7.16
C LYS A 20 -13.91 11.76 -6.80
N GLU A 21 -15.08 11.38 -7.35
CA GLU A 21 -16.35 12.04 -7.04
C GLU A 21 -16.70 11.99 -5.55
N GLN A 22 -16.43 10.87 -4.87
CA GLN A 22 -16.66 10.75 -3.42
C GLN A 22 -15.81 11.75 -2.64
N ILE A 23 -14.54 11.91 -3.01
CA ILE A 23 -13.62 12.87 -2.37
C ILE A 23 -14.13 14.30 -2.62
N GLU A 24 -14.52 14.62 -3.85
CA GLU A 24 -15.01 15.96 -4.22
C GLU A 24 -16.36 16.29 -3.55
N LYS A 25 -17.28 15.34 -3.45
CA LYS A 25 -18.54 15.48 -2.70
C LYS A 25 -18.31 15.70 -1.20
N ALA A 26 -17.22 15.17 -0.66
CA ALA A 26 -16.81 15.41 0.73
C ALA A 26 -16.02 16.74 0.92
N GLY A 27 -15.91 17.57 -0.13
CA GLY A 27 -15.22 18.87 -0.07
C GLY A 27 -13.69 18.77 -0.27
N GLY A 28 -13.17 17.59 -0.63
CA GLY A 28 -11.76 17.39 -0.96
C GLY A 28 -11.44 17.72 -2.42
N THR A 29 -10.19 17.52 -2.80
CA THR A 29 -9.71 17.68 -4.18
C THR A 29 -9.04 16.40 -4.63
N ALA A 30 -9.43 15.87 -5.79
CA ALA A 30 -8.83 14.67 -6.34
C ALA A 30 -8.62 14.76 -7.86
N ALA A 31 -7.66 13.98 -8.35
CA ALA A 31 -7.42 13.76 -9.76
C ALA A 31 -7.12 12.26 -10.00
N ILE A 32 -7.28 11.82 -11.22
CA ILE A 32 -6.97 10.43 -11.60
C ILE A 32 -5.80 10.41 -12.57
N ILE A 33 -5.00 9.34 -12.53
CA ILE A 33 -3.89 9.13 -13.46
C ILE A 33 -3.79 7.65 -13.84
N LYS A 34 -3.66 7.39 -15.13
CA LYS A 34 -3.51 6.02 -15.63
C LYS A 34 -2.06 5.61 -15.68
N ALA A 35 -1.69 4.55 -14.95
CA ALA A 35 -0.39 3.89 -15.09
C ALA A 35 -0.49 2.44 -14.58
N ASP A 36 0.18 1.52 -15.27
CA ASP A 36 0.53 0.23 -14.69
C ASP A 36 1.82 0.42 -13.89
N VAL A 37 1.70 0.36 -12.56
CA VAL A 37 2.82 0.61 -11.63
C VAL A 37 3.88 -0.49 -11.68
N SER A 38 3.58 -1.66 -12.26
CA SER A 38 4.55 -2.72 -12.50
C SER A 38 5.47 -2.43 -13.71
N ILE A 39 5.13 -1.43 -14.53
CA ILE A 39 5.92 -0.96 -15.67
C ILE A 39 6.62 0.33 -15.26
N GLU A 40 7.95 0.26 -15.09
CA GLU A 40 8.76 1.36 -14.54
C GLU A 40 8.53 2.67 -15.29
N GLU A 41 8.57 2.64 -16.63
CA GLU A 41 8.42 3.84 -17.46
C GLU A 41 7.07 4.53 -17.25
N GLN A 42 5.99 3.76 -17.12
CA GLN A 42 4.66 4.31 -16.89
C GLN A 42 4.54 4.93 -15.50
N PHE A 43 5.07 4.26 -14.47
CA PHE A 43 5.01 4.78 -13.10
C PHE A 43 5.85 6.04 -12.93
N VAL A 44 7.07 6.05 -13.47
CA VAL A 44 7.94 7.22 -13.47
C VAL A 44 7.30 8.40 -14.22
N ALA A 45 6.69 8.15 -15.37
CA ALA A 45 5.97 9.17 -16.14
C ALA A 45 4.77 9.72 -15.35
N ALA A 46 4.00 8.87 -14.66
CA ALA A 46 2.89 9.30 -13.83
C ALA A 46 3.36 10.22 -12.68
N ILE A 47 4.40 9.83 -11.95
CA ILE A 47 4.98 10.67 -10.88
C ILE A 47 5.45 12.03 -11.44
N LYS A 48 6.10 12.03 -12.60
CA LYS A 48 6.56 13.25 -13.26
C LYS A 48 5.39 14.16 -13.62
N THR A 49 4.33 13.62 -14.22
CA THR A 49 3.11 14.36 -14.57
C THR A 49 2.48 15.01 -13.34
N ILE A 50 2.40 14.30 -12.21
CA ILE A 50 1.87 14.84 -10.95
C ILE A 50 2.71 16.04 -10.48
N ILE A 51 4.04 15.90 -10.53
CA ILE A 51 4.95 16.97 -10.09
C ILE A 51 4.90 18.17 -11.03
N GLU A 52 4.77 17.96 -12.34
CA GLU A 52 4.61 19.03 -13.33
C GLU A 52 3.28 19.76 -13.17
N SER A 53 2.21 19.05 -12.78
CA SER A 53 0.89 19.64 -12.55
C SER A 53 0.83 20.45 -11.25
N ASP A 54 1.32 19.87 -10.14
CA ASP A 54 1.06 20.39 -8.79
C ASP A 54 2.33 20.96 -8.11
N GLY A 55 3.48 20.92 -8.80
CA GLY A 55 4.75 21.42 -8.28
C GLY A 55 5.48 20.46 -7.34
N GLU A 56 4.76 19.50 -6.76
CA GLU A 56 5.35 18.53 -5.83
C GLU A 56 4.49 17.27 -5.62
N LEU A 57 5.13 16.21 -5.12
CA LEU A 57 4.50 15.04 -4.53
C LEU A 57 4.98 14.94 -3.09
N ALA A 58 4.17 15.36 -2.12
CA ALA A 58 4.55 15.42 -0.71
C ALA A 58 4.42 14.07 0.02
N TYR A 59 3.50 13.23 -0.43
CA TYR A 59 3.17 11.95 0.17
C TYR A 59 2.96 10.88 -0.89
N LEU A 60 3.32 9.63 -0.56
CA LEU A 60 3.10 8.49 -1.44
C LEU A 60 2.51 7.32 -0.65
N VAL A 61 1.48 6.69 -1.18
CA VAL A 61 0.93 5.43 -0.66
C VAL A 61 1.09 4.35 -1.73
N ASN A 62 1.95 3.37 -1.48
CA ASN A 62 2.07 2.18 -2.31
C ASN A 62 1.04 1.15 -1.86
N ASN A 63 -0.16 1.20 -2.45
CA ASN A 63 -1.27 0.32 -2.13
C ASN A 63 -1.51 -0.76 -3.20
N ALA A 64 -1.11 -0.52 -4.44
CA ALA A 64 -1.32 -1.47 -5.53
C ALA A 64 -0.73 -2.85 -5.21
N GLY A 65 -1.48 -3.90 -5.54
CA GLY A 65 -1.02 -5.26 -5.33
C GLY A 65 -1.98 -6.29 -5.91
N ILE A 66 -1.44 -7.48 -6.14
CA ILE A 66 -2.19 -8.64 -6.63
C ILE A 66 -1.87 -9.87 -5.80
N THR A 67 -2.75 -10.87 -5.87
CA THR A 67 -2.50 -12.24 -5.40
C THR A 67 -2.58 -13.20 -6.58
N LYS A 68 -1.82 -14.30 -6.52
CA LYS A 68 -1.94 -15.47 -7.39
C LYS A 68 -1.66 -16.71 -6.54
N ASP A 69 -2.68 -17.10 -5.79
CA ASP A 69 -2.57 -18.13 -4.76
C ASP A 69 -2.52 -19.51 -5.39
N LYS A 70 -1.45 -20.24 -5.13
CA LYS A 70 -1.23 -21.65 -5.52
C LYS A 70 -0.33 -22.32 -4.50
N LEU A 71 -0.61 -23.59 -4.19
CA LEU A 71 0.34 -24.40 -3.40
C LEU A 71 1.72 -24.41 -4.09
N ALA A 72 2.79 -24.39 -3.29
CA ALA A 72 4.17 -24.23 -3.76
C ALA A 72 4.55 -25.20 -4.90
N LEU A 73 4.10 -26.45 -4.80
CA LEU A 73 4.35 -27.48 -5.84
C LEU A 73 3.65 -27.22 -7.18
N LYS A 74 2.64 -26.33 -7.21
CA LYS A 74 1.88 -25.97 -8.41
C LYS A 74 2.13 -24.52 -8.86
N MET A 75 2.88 -23.75 -8.08
CA MET A 75 3.20 -22.36 -8.39
C MET A 75 4.32 -22.31 -9.44
N SER A 76 4.05 -21.69 -10.58
CA SER A 76 5.09 -21.45 -11.59
C SER A 76 5.97 -20.27 -11.19
N VAL A 77 7.17 -20.17 -11.79
CA VAL A 77 8.05 -19.02 -11.63
C VAL A 77 7.35 -17.74 -12.11
N GLU A 78 6.55 -17.81 -13.17
CA GLU A 78 5.77 -16.69 -13.69
C GLU A 78 4.71 -16.22 -12.68
N ASP A 79 3.98 -17.15 -12.01
CA ASP A 79 3.05 -16.78 -10.93
C ASP A 79 3.78 -16.09 -9.78
N PHE A 80 4.99 -16.57 -9.45
CA PHE A 80 5.81 -15.98 -8.41
C PHE A 80 6.29 -14.57 -8.79
N THR A 81 6.97 -14.44 -9.93
CA THR A 81 7.58 -13.17 -10.35
C THR A 81 6.55 -12.09 -10.61
N SER A 82 5.41 -12.42 -11.22
CA SER A 82 4.34 -11.43 -11.46
C SER A 82 3.79 -10.79 -10.17
N VAL A 83 3.73 -11.54 -9.06
CA VAL A 83 3.34 -10.99 -7.75
C VAL A 83 4.46 -10.16 -7.14
N ILE A 84 5.71 -10.59 -7.28
CA ILE A 84 6.88 -9.77 -6.85
C ILE A 84 6.89 -8.44 -7.61
N ASP A 85 6.71 -8.46 -8.92
CA ASP A 85 6.76 -7.25 -9.74
C ASP A 85 5.64 -6.26 -9.40
N ALA A 86 4.42 -6.78 -9.24
CA ALA A 86 3.27 -5.94 -8.92
C ALA A 86 3.29 -5.38 -7.49
N ASN A 87 3.79 -6.13 -6.50
CA ASN A 87 3.66 -5.78 -5.08
C ASN A 87 4.94 -5.19 -4.47
N LEU A 88 6.11 -5.60 -4.94
CA LEU A 88 7.41 -5.23 -4.36
C LEU A 88 8.22 -4.34 -5.31
N THR A 89 8.43 -4.79 -6.55
CA THR A 89 9.20 -4.01 -7.53
C THR A 89 8.53 -2.67 -7.82
N SER A 90 7.21 -2.65 -7.96
CA SER A 90 6.45 -1.39 -8.14
C SER A 90 6.63 -0.43 -6.95
N ALA A 91 6.53 -0.94 -5.73
CA ALA A 91 6.73 -0.13 -4.53
C ALA A 91 8.18 0.38 -4.41
N PHE A 92 9.17 -0.42 -4.84
CA PHE A 92 10.56 0.04 -4.93
C PHE A 92 10.70 1.21 -5.90
N ILE A 93 10.10 1.12 -7.10
CA ILE A 93 10.11 2.20 -8.10
C ILE A 93 9.49 3.47 -7.49
N GLY A 94 8.30 3.35 -6.88
CA GLY A 94 7.61 4.46 -6.23
C GLY A 94 8.45 5.11 -5.12
N CYS A 95 9.00 4.30 -4.21
CA CYS A 95 9.87 4.78 -3.12
C CYS A 95 11.11 5.48 -3.64
N ARG A 96 11.78 4.92 -4.65
CA ARG A 96 12.99 5.47 -5.26
C ARG A 96 12.72 6.81 -5.95
N GLU A 97 11.67 6.88 -6.78
CA GLU A 97 11.33 8.12 -7.48
C GLU A 97 10.85 9.20 -6.51
N PHE A 98 10.07 8.83 -5.50
CA PHE A 98 9.71 9.75 -4.42
C PHE A 98 10.96 10.31 -3.73
N PHE A 99 11.92 9.46 -3.37
CA PHE A 99 13.16 9.89 -2.72
C PHE A 99 13.99 10.82 -3.62
N LYS A 100 14.10 10.53 -4.91
CA LYS A 100 14.78 11.41 -5.88
C LYS A 100 14.16 12.81 -5.90
N GLN A 101 12.84 12.90 -5.90
CA GLN A 101 12.12 14.17 -5.99
C GLN A 101 12.13 14.95 -4.66
N ARG A 102 11.83 14.27 -3.54
CA ARG A 102 11.72 14.91 -2.23
C ARG A 102 13.07 15.10 -1.54
N GLY A 103 14.05 14.28 -1.82
CA GLY A 103 15.36 14.35 -1.18
C GLY A 103 16.07 15.69 -1.29
N LYS A 104 15.70 16.53 -2.25
CA LYS A 104 16.17 17.91 -2.39
C LYS A 104 15.35 18.92 -1.57
N LYS A 105 14.08 18.62 -1.29
CA LYS A 105 13.14 19.50 -0.57
C LYS A 105 13.10 19.23 0.94
N GLY A 106 13.58 18.06 1.38
CA GLY A 106 13.77 17.75 2.79
C GLY A 106 12.53 17.55 3.63
N PHE A 107 11.42 17.06 3.06
CA PHE A 107 10.22 16.69 3.81
C PHE A 107 9.36 15.75 2.98
N GLY A 108 8.76 14.75 3.61
CA GLY A 108 7.81 13.86 2.96
C GLY A 108 7.56 12.59 3.74
N ALA A 109 6.50 11.86 3.38
CA ALA A 109 6.24 10.56 3.97
C ALA A 109 5.72 9.57 2.94
N VAL A 110 6.13 8.32 3.09
CA VAL A 110 5.69 7.17 2.31
C VAL A 110 5.07 6.14 3.24
N VAL A 111 3.91 5.61 2.85
CA VAL A 111 3.29 4.46 3.51
C VAL A 111 3.14 3.32 2.51
N ASN A 112 3.73 2.19 2.85
CA ASN A 112 3.63 0.95 2.07
C ASN A 112 2.53 0.06 2.67
N ILE A 113 1.55 -0.36 1.87
CA ILE A 113 0.51 -1.29 2.32
C ILE A 113 1.04 -2.71 2.13
N SER A 114 1.48 -3.29 3.25
CA SER A 114 1.96 -4.66 3.34
C SER A 114 0.81 -5.64 3.66
N SER A 115 1.07 -6.65 4.47
CA SER A 115 0.10 -7.62 4.98
C SER A 115 0.71 -8.38 6.15
N ILE A 116 -0.11 -8.86 7.07
CA ILE A 116 0.34 -9.80 8.11
C ILE A 116 0.94 -11.07 7.52
N VAL A 117 0.50 -11.47 6.33
CA VAL A 117 1.01 -12.64 5.60
C VAL A 117 2.50 -12.47 5.25
N GLY A 118 2.99 -11.24 5.11
CA GLY A 118 4.42 -10.94 4.95
C GLY A 118 5.25 -11.19 6.23
N GLU A 119 4.60 -11.33 7.39
CA GLU A 119 5.26 -11.64 8.66
C GLU A 119 5.08 -13.11 9.04
N MET A 120 3.86 -13.65 8.96
CA MET A 120 3.54 -15.00 9.43
C MET A 120 3.59 -16.08 8.33
N GLY A 121 3.55 -15.70 7.06
CA GLY A 121 3.35 -16.64 5.95
C GLY A 121 1.90 -17.14 5.86
N ASN A 122 1.56 -17.75 4.73
CA ASN A 122 0.28 -18.44 4.55
C ASN A 122 0.41 -19.55 3.49
N PRO A 123 -0.10 -20.76 3.72
CA PRO A 123 -0.11 -21.82 2.70
C PRO A 123 -0.75 -21.34 1.40
N GLY A 124 -0.13 -21.64 0.28
CA GLY A 124 -0.59 -21.21 -1.05
C GLY A 124 -0.18 -19.79 -1.45
N GLN A 125 0.46 -19.03 -0.58
CA GLN A 125 0.83 -17.62 -0.81
C GLN A 125 2.34 -17.36 -0.73
N ALA A 126 3.18 -18.29 -1.15
CA ALA A 126 4.64 -18.15 -1.10
C ALA A 126 5.13 -16.87 -1.82
N ASN A 127 4.56 -16.56 -3.00
CA ASN A 127 4.81 -15.34 -3.77
C ASN A 127 4.35 -14.07 -3.03
N TYR A 128 3.12 -14.08 -2.53
CA TYR A 128 2.54 -12.94 -1.82
C TYR A 128 3.27 -12.67 -0.50
N SER A 129 3.52 -13.72 0.30
CA SER A 129 4.30 -13.63 1.54
C SER A 129 5.71 -13.07 1.30
N ALA A 130 6.40 -13.57 0.27
CA ALA A 130 7.72 -13.06 -0.11
C ALA A 130 7.66 -11.58 -0.52
N SER A 131 6.65 -11.18 -1.32
CA SER A 131 6.49 -9.79 -1.75
C SER A 131 6.25 -8.85 -0.58
N LYS A 132 5.37 -9.21 0.35
CA LYS A 132 5.00 -8.38 1.51
C LYS A 132 6.07 -8.39 2.60
N GLY A 133 6.75 -9.51 2.82
CA GLY A 133 7.93 -9.58 3.70
C GLY A 133 9.09 -8.75 3.17
N GLY A 134 9.35 -8.83 1.86
CA GLY A 134 10.32 -7.97 1.18
C GLY A 134 9.98 -6.49 1.30
N LEU A 135 8.69 -6.13 1.17
CA LEU A 135 8.21 -4.76 1.33
C LEU A 135 8.48 -4.22 2.75
N ASN A 136 8.26 -5.04 3.79
CA ASN A 136 8.57 -4.68 5.18
C ASN A 136 10.08 -4.40 5.36
N ALA A 137 10.94 -5.26 4.84
CA ALA A 137 12.40 -5.10 4.93
C ALA A 137 12.88 -3.87 4.12
N MET A 138 12.35 -3.69 2.91
CA MET A 138 12.65 -2.55 2.04
C MET A 138 12.24 -1.23 2.69
N THR A 139 11.08 -1.16 3.34
CA THR A 139 10.62 0.02 4.09
C THR A 139 11.66 0.47 5.13
N LYS A 140 12.21 -0.47 5.90
CA LYS A 140 13.25 -0.18 6.90
C LYS A 140 14.54 0.34 6.28
N SER A 141 14.92 -0.15 5.10
CA SER A 141 16.11 0.32 4.37
C SER A 141 15.92 1.76 3.90
N PHE A 142 14.82 2.07 3.21
CA PHE A 142 14.52 3.43 2.78
C PHE A 142 14.40 4.41 3.95
N ALA A 143 13.79 3.98 5.07
CA ALA A 143 13.70 4.80 6.27
C ALA A 143 15.08 5.26 6.77
N LYS A 144 16.07 4.36 6.81
CA LYS A 144 17.45 4.67 7.23
C LYS A 144 18.17 5.57 6.22
N GLU A 145 18.03 5.31 4.94
CA GLU A 145 18.66 6.10 3.88
C GLU A 145 18.12 7.53 3.79
N ALA A 146 16.81 7.70 3.99
CA ALA A 146 16.13 8.96 3.79
C ALA A 146 16.00 9.85 5.05
N ALA A 147 16.29 9.31 6.23
CA ALA A 147 16.13 10.00 7.51
C ALA A 147 16.87 11.35 7.57
N SER A 148 18.10 11.43 7.07
CA SER A 148 18.88 12.67 7.01
C SER A 148 18.26 13.77 6.13
N ARG A 149 17.28 13.41 5.30
CA ARG A 149 16.50 14.29 4.43
C ARG A 149 15.11 14.58 4.98
N ASN A 150 14.83 14.19 6.23
CA ASN A 150 13.53 14.35 6.88
C ASN A 150 12.38 13.72 6.07
N ILE A 151 12.65 12.57 5.44
CA ILE A 151 11.65 11.78 4.72
C ILE A 151 11.40 10.49 5.50
N ARG A 152 10.14 10.21 5.81
CA ARG A 152 9.73 9.05 6.59
C ARG A 152 9.18 7.96 5.68
N TYR A 153 9.55 6.71 5.96
CA TYR A 153 9.04 5.51 5.30
C TYR A 153 8.50 4.56 6.35
N ASN A 154 7.23 4.23 6.26
CA ASN A 154 6.58 3.27 7.16
C ASN A 154 5.75 2.28 6.35
N ALA A 155 5.39 1.16 6.94
CA ALA A 155 4.44 0.23 6.36
C ALA A 155 3.30 -0.06 7.32
N ILE A 156 2.17 -0.51 6.76
CA ILE A 156 1.05 -1.05 7.50
C ILE A 156 0.89 -2.50 7.12
N THR A 157 0.65 -3.38 8.12
CA THR A 157 0.31 -4.79 7.92
C THR A 157 -1.16 -5.02 8.30
N PRO A 158 -2.09 -4.85 7.33
CA PRO A 158 -3.49 -5.17 7.54
C PRO A 158 -3.68 -6.65 7.84
N GLY A 159 -4.68 -6.95 8.69
CA GLY A 159 -5.26 -8.26 8.83
C GLY A 159 -6.34 -8.54 7.78
N PHE A 160 -7.40 -9.24 8.18
CA PHE A 160 -8.59 -9.42 7.34
C PHE A 160 -9.42 -8.15 7.32
N ILE A 161 -9.58 -7.56 6.13
CA ILE A 161 -10.32 -6.32 5.90
C ILE A 161 -11.53 -6.61 5.02
N GLN A 162 -12.67 -6.00 5.31
CA GLN A 162 -13.87 -6.08 4.48
C GLN A 162 -13.60 -5.44 3.12
N THR A 163 -13.71 -6.25 2.08
CA THR A 163 -13.52 -5.86 0.69
C THR A 163 -14.44 -6.72 -0.17
N ASP A 164 -14.68 -6.34 -1.41
CA ASP A 164 -15.46 -7.15 -2.36
C ASP A 164 -15.01 -8.62 -2.39
N MET A 165 -13.72 -8.87 -2.19
CA MET A 165 -13.13 -10.22 -2.17
C MET A 165 -13.53 -11.00 -0.92
N THR A 166 -13.59 -10.35 0.24
CA THR A 166 -13.99 -10.98 1.51
C THR A 166 -15.49 -11.10 1.66
N ASP A 167 -16.26 -10.26 0.97
CA ASP A 167 -17.71 -10.33 0.94
C ASP A 167 -18.25 -11.52 0.13
N LEU A 168 -17.42 -12.06 -0.78
CA LEU A 168 -17.72 -13.30 -1.51
C LEU A 168 -17.48 -14.57 -0.67
N LEU A 169 -16.89 -14.46 0.52
CA LEU A 169 -16.69 -15.61 1.41
C LEU A 169 -18.04 -16.09 1.96
N LYS A 170 -18.20 -17.41 2.05
CA LYS A 170 -19.34 -18.00 2.75
C LYS A 170 -19.34 -17.59 4.22
N ALA A 171 -20.53 -17.35 4.77
CA ALA A 171 -20.70 -16.90 6.16
C ALA A 171 -19.96 -17.79 7.18
N GLU A 172 -19.96 -19.11 6.98
CA GLU A 172 -19.27 -20.08 7.83
C GLU A 172 -17.75 -19.88 7.81
N VAL A 173 -17.18 -19.63 6.61
CA VAL A 173 -15.73 -19.37 6.44
C VAL A 173 -15.35 -18.04 7.09
N LYS A 174 -16.19 -17.02 6.90
CA LYS A 174 -15.98 -15.70 7.52
C LYS A 174 -15.99 -15.82 9.05
N ALA A 175 -16.98 -16.52 9.61
CA ALA A 175 -17.08 -16.76 11.05
C ALA A 175 -15.86 -17.52 11.62
N ASP A 176 -15.28 -18.46 10.86
CA ASP A 176 -14.08 -19.17 11.29
C ASP A 176 -12.84 -18.27 11.30
N TYR A 177 -12.70 -17.36 10.34
CA TYR A 177 -11.65 -16.35 10.40
C TYR A 177 -11.84 -15.39 11.58
N GLU A 178 -13.06 -14.91 11.83
CA GLU A 178 -13.39 -13.98 12.91
C GLU A 178 -13.09 -14.56 14.29
N LYS A 179 -13.26 -15.87 14.50
CA LYS A 179 -12.89 -16.55 15.76
C LYS A 179 -11.40 -16.45 16.10
N ASN A 180 -10.53 -16.34 15.07
CA ASN A 180 -9.09 -16.25 15.26
C ASN A 180 -8.61 -14.80 15.43
N ILE A 181 -9.48 -13.82 15.22
CA ILE A 181 -9.18 -12.40 15.41
C ILE A 181 -9.60 -12.01 16.84
N PRO A 182 -8.70 -11.54 17.71
CA PRO A 182 -9.06 -11.13 19.08
C PRO A 182 -10.20 -10.09 19.13
N LEU A 183 -10.27 -9.14 18.18
CA LEU A 183 -11.41 -8.21 18.08
C LEU A 183 -12.66 -8.83 17.45
N SER A 184 -12.64 -10.13 17.11
CA SER A 184 -13.79 -10.94 16.63
C SER A 184 -14.55 -10.35 15.45
N ARG A 185 -13.88 -9.60 14.60
CA ARG A 185 -14.43 -9.02 13.37
C ARG A 185 -13.35 -8.74 12.33
N PHE A 186 -13.73 -8.62 11.08
CA PHE A 186 -12.88 -8.01 10.06
C PHE A 186 -12.76 -6.50 10.30
N GLY A 187 -11.63 -5.93 9.91
CA GLY A 187 -11.45 -4.48 9.88
C GLY A 187 -12.17 -3.84 8.70
N ASN A 188 -12.49 -2.55 8.81
CA ASN A 188 -13.01 -1.76 7.72
C ASN A 188 -11.86 -1.10 6.93
N PRO A 189 -12.02 -0.85 5.63
CA PRO A 189 -11.03 -0.10 4.85
C PRO A 189 -10.70 1.28 5.45
N SER A 190 -11.67 1.94 6.08
CA SER A 190 -11.47 3.21 6.78
C SER A 190 -10.47 3.11 7.93
N GLU A 191 -10.42 2.00 8.66
CA GLU A 191 -9.47 1.80 9.77
C GLU A 191 -8.02 1.73 9.25
N ILE A 192 -7.83 1.18 8.04
CA ILE A 192 -6.52 1.23 7.36
C ILE A 192 -6.22 2.65 6.87
N ALA A 193 -7.21 3.35 6.31
CA ALA A 193 -7.05 4.72 5.83
C ALA A 193 -6.69 5.68 6.97
N ASP A 194 -7.28 5.53 8.17
CA ASP A 194 -6.96 6.32 9.35
C ASP A 194 -5.51 6.11 9.79
N ALA A 195 -5.04 4.85 9.79
CA ALA A 195 -3.65 4.53 10.11
C ALA A 195 -2.67 5.11 9.05
N VAL A 196 -3.04 5.05 7.76
CA VAL A 196 -2.28 5.71 6.67
C VAL A 196 -2.22 7.21 6.92
N ALA A 197 -3.35 7.86 7.18
CA ALA A 197 -3.43 9.29 7.41
C ALA A 197 -2.58 9.72 8.62
N PHE A 198 -2.61 8.95 9.71
CA PHE A 198 -1.74 9.16 10.87
C PHE A 198 -0.25 9.08 10.48
N LEU A 199 0.17 8.03 9.78
CA LEU A 199 1.57 7.86 9.38
C LEU A 199 2.05 8.90 8.36
N LEU A 200 1.17 9.50 7.58
CA LEU A 200 1.50 10.60 6.67
C LEU A 200 1.56 11.95 7.38
N SER A 201 0.88 12.13 8.51
CA SER A 201 0.73 13.39 9.23
C SER A 201 1.94 13.74 10.10
N ASP A 202 1.98 14.98 10.59
CA ASP A 202 2.99 15.47 11.53
C ASP A 202 2.87 14.81 12.93
N HIS A 203 1.71 14.21 13.26
CA HIS A 203 1.54 13.45 14.51
C HIS A 203 2.44 12.23 14.58
N SER A 204 2.97 11.76 13.45
CA SER A 204 3.94 10.66 13.36
C SER A 204 5.36 11.15 12.98
N SER A 205 5.70 12.41 13.26
CA SER A 205 6.97 13.03 12.85
C SER A 205 8.23 12.32 13.37
N TYR A 206 8.12 11.57 14.46
CA TYR A 206 9.23 10.78 15.02
C TYR A 206 9.11 9.26 14.72
N ILE A 207 8.23 8.88 13.78
CA ILE A 207 8.01 7.48 13.38
C ILE A 207 8.53 7.27 11.96
N THR A 208 9.59 6.47 11.81
CA THR A 208 10.12 6.03 10.51
C THR A 208 10.71 4.63 10.62
N GLY A 209 10.51 3.81 9.61
CA GLY A 209 10.90 2.39 9.60
C GLY A 209 9.95 1.47 10.36
N GLU A 210 8.82 1.98 10.82
CA GLU A 210 7.81 1.22 11.55
C GLU A 210 6.98 0.35 10.61
N ILE A 211 6.65 -0.86 11.09
CA ILE A 211 5.72 -1.79 10.45
C ILE A 211 4.50 -1.89 11.35
N LEU A 212 3.55 -0.98 11.14
CA LEU A 212 2.38 -0.82 12.00
C LEU A 212 1.34 -1.92 11.72
N LYS A 213 1.05 -2.72 12.72
CA LYS A 213 0.03 -3.77 12.64
C LYS A 213 -1.37 -3.19 12.82
N VAL A 214 -2.23 -3.38 11.83
CA VAL A 214 -3.65 -3.00 11.86
C VAL A 214 -4.48 -4.23 11.51
N ASN A 215 -4.58 -5.17 12.46
CA ASN A 215 -5.04 -6.52 12.20
C ASN A 215 -5.99 -7.10 13.26
N GLY A 216 -6.52 -6.26 14.16
CA GLY A 216 -7.43 -6.70 15.22
C GLY A 216 -6.80 -7.64 16.26
N GLY A 217 -5.46 -7.68 16.36
CA GLY A 217 -4.71 -8.56 17.24
C GLY A 217 -4.43 -9.95 16.65
N LEU A 218 -4.77 -10.20 15.39
CA LEU A 218 -4.59 -11.50 14.74
C LEU A 218 -3.13 -11.97 14.74
N TYR A 219 -2.20 -11.03 14.68
CA TYR A 219 -0.77 -11.27 14.79
C TYR A 219 -0.12 -10.14 15.59
N VAL A 220 0.48 -10.47 16.72
CA VAL A 220 1.12 -9.53 17.65
C VAL A 220 2.60 -9.83 17.83
#